data_216b1ed70c0fc571b6370df0d714502b
#
_entry.id   216b1ed70c0fc571b6370df0d714502b
#
_cell.length_a   1.000
_cell.length_b   1.000
_cell.length_c   1.000
_cell.angle_alpha   90.00
_cell.angle_beta   90.00
_cell.angle_gamma   90.00
#
_symmetry.space_group_name_H-M   'P 1'
#
loop_
_entity.id
_entity.type
_entity.pdbx_description
1 polymer ?
#
loop_
_entity_poly.entity_id
_entity_poly.type
_entity_poly.pdbx_seq_one_letter_code
_entity_poly.pdbx_strand_id
1 'polypeptide(L)'
;MTLATTFEDEPYEYPDGSPVNNATRSYNGTTTIRTAIQNSINVVAVKCLEKVTPELGLKYLDNFGFTTLAHGTEADKDANGNVWSDANLATALGGITRGVTNVELCASYAAIANNGNYIKPIYYTKILDHNGNVLIENTAAERSVIKESTAFLLTSAMEDVVKQGTGTACQLDNMPVAGKTGTTEAYNDLWFVGYTPYYTCAVWSGYDNNEKLPDYARNFHKALWKKVMTRIHEGLPSKEFEKPASVEKLSVCEETGLLPRAGCPVITEYFDVGTMPTEYCDQHFYDSDDYDYNYDTDSSDQTDNDH
;
A
#
# COMPACT_ATOMS: atom_id res chain seq x y z
N MET A 1 10.06 4.49 7.72
CA MET A 1 9.84 3.15 7.11
C MET A 1 10.00 3.26 5.60
N THR A 2 10.53 2.21 4.97
CA THR A 2 10.70 2.07 3.52
C THR A 2 9.89 0.88 3.02
N LEU A 3 9.81 0.65 1.72
CA LEU A 3 9.15 -0.54 1.16
C LEU A 3 9.87 -1.86 1.53
N ALA A 4 11.17 -1.78 1.83
CA ALA A 4 11.99 -2.91 2.31
C ALA A 4 11.87 -3.14 3.83
N THR A 5 11.22 -2.25 4.59
CA THR A 5 11.00 -2.48 6.03
C THR A 5 10.17 -3.73 6.23
N THR A 6 10.61 -4.63 7.11
CA THR A 6 9.97 -5.91 7.39
C THR A 6 9.16 -5.87 8.67
N PHE A 7 8.13 -6.69 8.70
CA PHE A 7 7.30 -7.01 9.86
C PHE A 7 7.02 -8.51 9.90
N GLU A 8 6.87 -9.05 11.10
CA GLU A 8 6.41 -10.42 11.26
C GLU A 8 4.89 -10.50 11.02
N ASP A 9 4.49 -11.22 9.97
CA ASP A 9 3.11 -11.60 9.71
C ASP A 9 2.81 -12.89 10.49
N GLU A 10 2.26 -12.71 11.69
CA GLU A 10 1.99 -13.72 12.71
C GLU A 10 0.65 -13.44 13.40
N PRO A 11 0.11 -14.35 14.24
CA PRO A 11 -1.09 -14.05 15.03
C PRO A 11 -0.93 -12.75 15.81
N TYR A 12 -1.87 -11.83 15.63
CA TYR A 12 -1.85 -10.50 16.22
C TYR A 12 -3.26 -10.10 16.69
N GLU A 13 -3.34 -9.30 17.74
CA GLU A 13 -4.60 -8.89 18.36
C GLU A 13 -4.66 -7.35 18.49
N TYR A 14 -5.85 -6.81 18.37
CA TYR A 14 -6.14 -5.42 18.74
C TYR A 14 -6.04 -5.23 20.27
N PRO A 15 -5.96 -3.99 20.78
CA PRO A 15 -5.91 -3.72 22.22
C PRO A 15 -7.08 -4.28 23.04
N ASP A 16 -8.21 -4.54 22.40
CA ASP A 16 -9.40 -5.17 23.03
C ASP A 16 -9.36 -6.72 23.02
N GLY A 17 -8.28 -7.31 22.53
CA GLY A 17 -8.11 -8.77 22.43
C GLY A 17 -8.78 -9.40 21.20
N SER A 18 -9.42 -8.63 20.33
CA SER A 18 -9.97 -9.18 19.09
C SER A 18 -8.86 -9.47 18.08
N PRO A 19 -8.93 -10.60 17.32
CA PRO A 19 -7.85 -11.01 16.44
C PRO A 19 -7.83 -10.20 15.15
N VAL A 20 -6.62 -9.85 14.69
CA VAL A 20 -6.37 -9.35 13.33
C VAL A 20 -6.16 -10.53 12.40
N ASN A 21 -7.09 -10.74 11.48
CA ASN A 21 -7.02 -11.85 10.54
C ASN A 21 -6.60 -11.42 9.15
N ASN A 22 -5.66 -12.15 8.54
CA ASN A 22 -5.43 -12.06 7.11
C ASN A 22 -6.61 -12.67 6.33
N ALA A 23 -6.87 -12.18 5.11
CA ALA A 23 -7.94 -12.72 4.26
C ALA A 23 -7.73 -14.21 3.92
N THR A 24 -6.48 -14.65 3.84
CA THR A 24 -6.08 -16.06 3.60
C THR A 24 -6.24 -16.96 4.82
N ARG A 25 -6.45 -16.38 6.01
CA ARG A 25 -6.41 -17.11 7.31
C ARG A 25 -5.09 -17.83 7.56
N SER A 26 -4.00 -17.36 6.95
CA SER A 26 -2.63 -17.87 7.13
C SER A 26 -1.67 -16.71 7.34
N TYR A 27 -0.48 -17.00 7.78
CA TYR A 27 0.59 -16.04 8.06
C TYR A 27 1.83 -16.42 7.27
N ASN A 28 2.64 -15.42 6.92
CA ASN A 28 3.78 -15.57 6.02
C ASN A 28 5.14 -15.39 6.72
N GLY A 29 5.17 -15.06 8.02
CA GLY A 29 6.40 -14.71 8.73
C GLY A 29 6.95 -13.37 8.30
N THR A 30 8.27 -13.25 8.26
CA THR A 30 8.95 -11.99 7.88
C THR A 30 8.49 -11.52 6.51
N THR A 31 7.90 -10.34 6.45
CA THR A 31 7.25 -9.80 5.24
C THR A 31 7.58 -8.33 5.06
N THR A 32 8.02 -7.94 3.87
CA THR A 32 8.28 -6.53 3.53
C THR A 32 6.99 -5.73 3.37
N ILE A 33 7.03 -4.42 3.58
CA ILE A 33 5.88 -3.53 3.31
C ILE A 33 5.42 -3.65 1.85
N ARG A 34 6.33 -3.77 0.87
CA ARG A 34 5.98 -3.99 -0.54
C ARG A 34 5.10 -5.24 -0.70
N THR A 35 5.57 -6.36 -0.20
CA THR A 35 4.84 -7.65 -0.27
C THR A 35 3.49 -7.57 0.43
N ALA A 36 3.44 -6.87 1.58
CA ALA A 36 2.20 -6.67 2.33
C ALA A 36 1.18 -5.81 1.55
N ILE A 37 1.60 -4.75 0.87
CA ILE A 37 0.74 -3.95 -0.01
C ILE A 37 0.24 -4.80 -1.18
N GLN A 38 1.15 -5.50 -1.87
CA GLN A 38 0.84 -6.37 -3.02
C GLN A 38 -0.22 -7.41 -2.72
N ASN A 39 -0.10 -8.10 -1.58
CA ASN A 39 -0.96 -9.21 -1.19
C ASN A 39 -2.06 -8.80 -0.21
N SER A 40 -2.12 -7.52 0.17
CA SER A 40 -3.12 -6.98 1.11
C SER A 40 -3.10 -7.69 2.47
N ILE A 41 -1.91 -7.79 3.10
CA ILE A 41 -1.70 -8.47 4.37
C ILE A 41 -2.13 -7.57 5.52
N ASN A 42 -3.20 -7.96 6.21
CA ASN A 42 -3.85 -7.14 7.23
C ASN A 42 -2.97 -6.92 8.46
N VAL A 43 -2.32 -7.98 8.96
CA VAL A 43 -1.47 -7.89 10.16
C VAL A 43 -0.36 -6.86 9.97
N VAL A 44 0.32 -6.88 8.83
CA VAL A 44 1.39 -5.92 8.53
C VAL A 44 0.84 -4.50 8.41
N ALA A 45 -0.34 -4.30 7.79
CA ALA A 45 -0.97 -2.99 7.70
C ALA A 45 -1.28 -2.40 9.09
N VAL A 46 -1.82 -3.22 10.00
CA VAL A 46 -2.11 -2.80 11.39
C VAL A 46 -0.83 -2.47 12.14
N LYS A 47 0.19 -3.33 12.10
CA LYS A 47 1.51 -3.08 12.71
C LYS A 47 2.19 -1.82 12.14
N CYS A 48 2.02 -1.53 10.84
CA CYS A 48 2.49 -0.28 10.24
C CYS A 48 1.80 0.95 10.84
N LEU A 49 0.46 0.91 10.97
CA LEU A 49 -0.28 2.04 11.56
C LEU A 49 0.05 2.22 13.05
N GLU A 50 0.21 1.13 13.79
CA GLU A 50 0.67 1.18 15.19
C GLU A 50 2.02 1.90 15.31
N LYS A 51 2.99 1.58 14.45
CA LYS A 51 4.31 2.22 14.42
C LYS A 51 4.26 3.69 14.01
N VAL A 52 3.33 4.07 13.13
CA VAL A 52 3.11 5.46 12.68
C VAL A 52 2.31 6.25 13.70
N THR A 53 1.48 5.64 14.47
CA THR A 53 0.39 6.03 15.35
C THR A 53 -0.93 6.34 14.61
N PRO A 54 -2.07 5.88 15.15
CA PRO A 54 -3.38 6.14 14.54
C PRO A 54 -3.71 7.63 14.40
N GLU A 55 -3.28 8.46 15.34
CA GLU A 55 -3.51 9.93 15.33
C GLU A 55 -2.79 10.58 14.14
N LEU A 56 -1.55 10.17 13.87
CA LEU A 56 -0.82 10.69 12.72
C LEU A 56 -1.45 10.16 11.41
N GLY A 57 -1.87 8.90 11.39
CA GLY A 57 -2.62 8.33 10.27
C GLY A 57 -3.89 9.12 9.95
N LEU A 58 -4.71 9.41 10.97
CA LEU A 58 -5.94 10.19 10.83
C LEU A 58 -5.65 11.60 10.27
N LYS A 59 -4.62 12.28 10.78
CA LYS A 59 -4.20 13.59 10.26
C LYS A 59 -3.82 13.56 8.78
N TYR A 60 -3.18 12.49 8.30
CA TYR A 60 -2.90 12.33 6.88
C TYR A 60 -4.17 12.11 6.07
N LEU A 61 -5.15 11.35 6.59
CA LEU A 61 -6.45 11.19 5.91
C LEU A 61 -7.18 12.54 5.78
N ASP A 62 -7.18 13.40 6.81
CA ASP A 62 -7.70 14.77 6.70
C ASP A 62 -6.98 15.55 5.59
N ASN A 63 -5.65 15.45 5.53
CA ASN A 63 -4.86 16.11 4.49
C ASN A 63 -5.19 15.58 3.10
N PHE A 64 -5.53 14.31 2.93
CA PHE A 64 -6.01 13.70 1.68
C PHE A 64 -7.46 14.07 1.33
N GLY A 65 -8.14 14.84 2.20
CA GLY A 65 -9.43 15.46 1.91
C GLY A 65 -10.65 14.65 2.31
N PHE A 66 -10.51 13.65 3.16
CA PHE A 66 -11.64 12.94 3.74
C PHE A 66 -12.35 13.84 4.75
N THR A 67 -13.69 13.90 4.67
CA THR A 67 -14.53 14.79 5.49
C THR A 67 -15.48 14.02 6.42
N THR A 68 -15.54 12.69 6.30
CA THR A 68 -16.46 11.83 7.08
C THR A 68 -15.81 11.23 8.32
N LEU A 69 -14.53 11.53 8.58
CA LEU A 69 -13.77 10.95 9.69
C LEU A 69 -14.32 11.39 11.06
N ALA A 70 -14.29 10.47 12.00
CA ALA A 70 -14.64 10.72 13.40
C ALA A 70 -13.37 11.06 14.21
N HIS A 71 -13.38 12.19 14.91
CA HIS A 71 -12.22 12.72 15.65
C HIS A 71 -12.31 12.57 17.17
N GLY A 72 -13.32 11.89 17.68
CA GLY A 72 -13.54 11.75 19.13
C GLY A 72 -14.08 13.00 19.78
N THR A 73 -14.85 13.82 19.07
CA THR A 73 -15.47 15.05 19.55
C THR A 73 -16.94 14.87 19.90
N GLU A 74 -17.56 15.89 20.50
CA GLU A 74 -19.01 15.89 20.76
C GLU A 74 -19.85 15.71 19.48
N ALA A 75 -19.33 16.13 18.30
CA ALA A 75 -19.98 15.93 17.01
C ALA A 75 -19.96 14.47 16.54
N ASP A 76 -19.13 13.63 17.15
CA ASP A 76 -18.96 12.22 16.81
C ASP A 76 -19.73 11.29 17.76
N LYS A 77 -20.68 11.84 18.56
CA LYS A 77 -21.59 11.04 19.39
C LYS A 77 -22.67 10.37 18.57
N ASP A 78 -22.89 9.08 18.88
CA ASP A 78 -24.05 8.35 18.38
C ASP A 78 -25.33 8.66 19.20
N ALA A 79 -26.44 8.06 18.81
CA ALA A 79 -27.73 8.22 19.50
C ALA A 79 -27.73 7.68 20.95
N ASN A 80 -26.76 6.83 21.31
CA ASN A 80 -26.59 6.25 22.64
C ASN A 80 -25.61 7.06 23.51
N GLY A 81 -24.99 8.11 22.95
CA GLY A 81 -24.03 8.96 23.63
C GLY A 81 -22.57 8.46 23.59
N ASN A 82 -22.25 7.40 22.82
CA ASN A 82 -20.89 6.93 22.63
C ASN A 82 -20.16 7.88 21.67
N VAL A 83 -18.94 8.27 22.03
CA VAL A 83 -18.08 9.10 21.19
C VAL A 83 -17.19 8.18 20.35
N TRP A 84 -17.26 8.31 19.03
CA TRP A 84 -16.47 7.54 18.09
C TRP A 84 -15.21 8.30 17.65
N SER A 85 -14.14 7.55 17.39
CA SER A 85 -12.89 8.07 16.84
C SER A 85 -12.29 7.08 15.86
N ASP A 86 -11.87 7.59 14.71
CA ASP A 86 -11.14 6.82 13.69
C ASP A 86 -9.62 6.83 13.96
N ALA A 87 -9.14 7.50 15.03
CA ALA A 87 -7.79 7.37 15.54
C ALA A 87 -7.62 6.03 16.28
N ASN A 88 -7.76 4.92 15.56
CA ASN A 88 -7.65 3.55 16.07
C ASN A 88 -7.00 2.63 15.03
N LEU A 89 -6.54 1.45 15.45
CA LEU A 89 -5.80 0.52 14.59
C LEU A 89 -6.65 -0.11 13.48
N ALA A 90 -7.98 -0.22 13.65
CA ALA A 90 -8.86 -0.77 12.62
C ALA A 90 -8.92 0.12 11.36
N THR A 91 -8.58 1.41 11.50
CA THR A 91 -8.47 2.35 10.38
C THR A 91 -7.42 1.91 9.35
N ALA A 92 -6.38 1.15 9.77
CA ALA A 92 -5.41 0.55 8.85
C ALA A 92 -6.05 -0.38 7.81
N LEU A 93 -7.20 -0.95 8.13
CA LEU A 93 -7.95 -1.88 7.28
C LEU A 93 -9.22 -1.24 6.67
N GLY A 94 -9.39 0.07 6.84
CA GLY A 94 -10.57 0.78 6.37
C GLY A 94 -11.76 0.74 7.34
N GLY A 95 -11.53 0.39 8.61
CA GLY A 95 -12.52 0.44 9.69
C GLY A 95 -12.82 1.88 10.09
N ILE A 96 -13.49 2.64 9.21
CA ILE A 96 -13.83 4.05 9.39
C ILE A 96 -15.31 4.15 9.78
N THR A 97 -15.59 4.86 10.87
CA THR A 97 -16.90 4.94 11.54
C THR A 97 -18.06 5.27 10.60
N ARG A 98 -17.87 6.23 9.70
CA ARG A 98 -18.90 6.67 8.74
C ARG A 98 -18.60 6.25 7.30
N GLY A 99 -17.54 5.47 7.10
CA GLY A 99 -17.01 5.16 5.77
C GLY A 99 -16.44 6.40 5.06
N VAL A 100 -16.21 6.27 3.77
CA VAL A 100 -15.68 7.34 2.92
C VAL A 100 -16.50 7.46 1.64
N THR A 101 -16.55 8.66 1.05
CA THR A 101 -17.22 8.83 -0.24
C THR A 101 -16.31 8.35 -1.38
N ASN A 102 -16.93 7.86 -2.45
CA ASN A 102 -16.20 7.41 -3.65
C ASN A 102 -15.32 8.53 -4.24
N VAL A 103 -15.86 9.77 -4.26
CA VAL A 103 -15.14 10.94 -4.80
C VAL A 103 -13.92 11.29 -3.96
N GLU A 104 -14.02 11.28 -2.63
CA GLU A 104 -12.90 11.56 -1.74
C GLU A 104 -11.82 10.49 -1.86
N LEU A 105 -12.20 9.22 -1.91
CA LEU A 105 -11.25 8.12 -2.10
C LEU A 105 -10.57 8.21 -3.48
N CYS A 106 -11.31 8.52 -4.54
CA CYS A 106 -10.74 8.76 -5.86
C CYS A 106 -9.76 9.92 -5.86
N ALA A 107 -10.11 11.04 -5.22
CA ALA A 107 -9.24 12.21 -5.13
C ALA A 107 -7.97 11.98 -4.31
N SER A 108 -8.04 11.15 -3.26
CA SER A 108 -6.87 10.79 -2.47
C SER A 108 -5.86 9.96 -3.29
N TYR A 109 -6.33 9.02 -4.09
CA TYR A 109 -5.47 8.27 -5.02
C TYR A 109 -4.98 9.13 -6.18
N ALA A 110 -5.80 10.07 -6.66
CA ALA A 110 -5.36 11.08 -7.64
C ALA A 110 -4.22 11.96 -7.10
N ALA A 111 -4.19 12.25 -5.80
CA ALA A 111 -3.09 12.97 -5.18
C ALA A 111 -1.78 12.16 -5.23
N ILE A 112 -1.84 10.83 -5.04
CA ILE A 112 -0.66 9.96 -5.20
C ILE A 112 -0.21 9.96 -6.67
N ALA A 113 -1.15 9.79 -7.62
CA ALA A 113 -0.88 9.84 -9.06
C ALA A 113 -0.30 11.19 -9.50
N ASN A 114 -0.61 12.27 -8.78
CA ASN A 114 -0.17 13.65 -9.03
C ASN A 114 1.02 14.04 -8.12
N ASN A 115 1.99 13.14 -7.96
CA ASN A 115 3.25 13.38 -7.24
C ASN A 115 3.05 13.90 -5.80
N GLY A 116 1.98 13.49 -5.13
CA GLY A 116 1.66 13.86 -3.76
C GLY A 116 0.90 15.18 -3.60
N ASN A 117 0.42 15.76 -4.69
CA ASN A 117 -0.36 16.99 -4.68
C ASN A 117 -1.86 16.69 -4.79
N TYR A 118 -2.59 16.99 -3.73
CA TYR A 118 -4.05 16.85 -3.68
C TYR A 118 -4.71 18.05 -4.35
N ILE A 119 -5.64 17.77 -5.26
CA ILE A 119 -6.52 18.75 -5.89
C ILE A 119 -7.94 18.48 -5.43
N LYS A 120 -8.58 19.49 -4.80
CA LYS A 120 -9.96 19.33 -4.35
C LYS A 120 -10.89 19.10 -5.55
N PRO A 121 -11.71 18.02 -5.55
CA PRO A 121 -12.65 17.79 -6.62
C PRO A 121 -13.62 18.96 -6.83
N ILE A 122 -13.83 19.35 -8.08
CA ILE A 122 -14.81 20.34 -8.49
C ILE A 122 -15.70 19.74 -9.58
N TYR A 123 -16.95 20.15 -9.63
CA TYR A 123 -17.95 19.63 -10.59
C TYR A 123 -18.25 20.61 -11.73
N TYR A 124 -17.78 21.86 -11.59
CA TYR A 124 -17.91 22.91 -12.61
C TYR A 124 -16.75 23.89 -12.48
N THR A 125 -16.35 24.47 -13.59
CA THR A 125 -15.33 25.54 -13.63
C THR A 125 -15.97 26.91 -13.73
N LYS A 126 -17.09 27.02 -14.46
CA LYS A 126 -17.84 28.26 -14.65
C LYS A 126 -19.32 28.04 -14.70
N ILE A 127 -20.09 29.01 -14.17
CA ILE A 127 -21.53 29.14 -14.39
C ILE A 127 -21.74 30.48 -15.12
N LEU A 128 -22.43 30.41 -16.24
CA LEU A 128 -22.73 31.58 -17.07
C LEU A 128 -24.20 31.94 -16.99
N ASP A 129 -24.52 33.23 -17.13
CA ASP A 129 -25.90 33.69 -17.33
C ASP A 129 -26.35 33.43 -18.80
N HIS A 130 -27.59 33.78 -19.11
CA HIS A 130 -28.18 33.58 -20.43
C HIS A 130 -27.50 34.49 -21.52
N ASN A 131 -26.74 35.51 -21.14
CA ASN A 131 -25.98 36.38 -22.03
C ASN A 131 -24.51 35.94 -22.20
N GLY A 132 -24.10 34.87 -21.51
CA GLY A 132 -22.73 34.40 -21.55
C GLY A 132 -21.78 35.07 -20.54
N ASN A 133 -22.28 35.91 -19.64
CA ASN A 133 -21.48 36.53 -18.60
C ASN A 133 -21.19 35.48 -17.46
N VAL A 134 -19.98 35.53 -16.93
CA VAL A 134 -19.58 34.65 -15.82
C VAL A 134 -20.30 35.09 -14.55
N LEU A 135 -21.17 34.22 -14.01
CA LEU A 135 -21.81 34.38 -12.70
C LEU A 135 -20.93 33.83 -11.57
N ILE A 136 -20.33 32.67 -11.80
CA ILE A 136 -19.44 32.00 -10.84
C ILE A 136 -18.24 31.45 -11.62
N GLU A 137 -17.04 31.67 -11.12
CA GLU A 137 -15.82 30.98 -11.53
C GLU A 137 -15.30 30.17 -10.35
N ASN A 138 -15.03 28.88 -10.58
CA ASN A 138 -14.58 27.95 -9.57
C ASN A 138 -13.19 27.41 -9.93
N THR A 139 -12.23 27.61 -9.06
CA THR A 139 -10.88 27.09 -9.19
C THR A 139 -10.63 26.04 -8.09
N ALA A 140 -10.15 24.88 -8.48
CA ALA A 140 -9.80 23.84 -7.52
C ALA A 140 -8.67 24.30 -6.58
N ALA A 141 -8.86 24.07 -5.28
CA ALA A 141 -7.78 24.27 -4.32
C ALA A 141 -6.79 23.10 -4.41
N GLU A 142 -5.51 23.44 -4.38
CA GLU A 142 -4.41 22.47 -4.44
C GLU A 142 -3.52 22.57 -3.18
N ARG A 143 -3.00 21.43 -2.72
CA ARG A 143 -2.01 21.37 -1.64
C ARG A 143 -1.13 20.13 -1.76
N SER A 144 0.13 20.22 -1.35
CA SER A 144 0.99 19.04 -1.18
C SER A 144 0.60 18.27 0.08
N VAL A 145 0.43 16.96 -0.03
CA VAL A 145 0.03 16.06 1.06
C VAL A 145 1.18 15.15 1.47
N ILE A 146 1.89 14.60 0.49
CA ILE A 146 3.06 13.74 0.68
C ILE A 146 4.15 14.16 -0.30
N LYS A 147 5.40 13.75 -0.03
CA LYS A 147 6.52 13.98 -0.95
C LYS A 147 6.32 13.23 -2.26
N GLU A 148 6.84 13.78 -3.35
CA GLU A 148 6.88 13.13 -4.66
C GLU A 148 7.53 11.74 -4.60
N SER A 149 8.65 11.60 -3.89
CA SER A 149 9.31 10.31 -3.67
C SER A 149 8.39 9.30 -2.98
N THR A 150 7.63 9.71 -1.95
CA THR A 150 6.66 8.85 -1.26
C THR A 150 5.53 8.43 -2.20
N ALA A 151 5.01 9.36 -3.01
CA ALA A 151 3.99 9.07 -4.00
C ALA A 151 4.47 8.04 -5.03
N PHE A 152 5.69 8.18 -5.54
CA PHE A 152 6.28 7.22 -6.48
C PHE A 152 6.51 5.84 -5.83
N LEU A 153 7.02 5.78 -4.60
CA LEU A 153 7.22 4.51 -3.88
C LEU A 153 5.90 3.77 -3.69
N LEU A 154 4.84 4.46 -3.26
CA LEU A 154 3.50 3.87 -3.17
C LEU A 154 2.97 3.43 -4.53
N THR A 155 3.16 4.24 -5.58
CA THR A 155 2.78 3.89 -6.96
C THR A 155 3.46 2.60 -7.40
N SER A 156 4.77 2.48 -7.20
CA SER A 156 5.55 1.29 -7.54
C SER A 156 5.05 0.03 -6.81
N ALA A 157 4.74 0.14 -5.50
CA ALA A 157 4.17 -0.99 -4.75
C ALA A 157 2.74 -1.33 -5.21
N MET A 158 1.92 -0.34 -5.58
CA MET A 158 0.58 -0.56 -6.09
C MET A 158 0.55 -1.05 -7.55
N GLU A 159 1.60 -0.83 -8.33
CA GLU A 159 1.77 -1.53 -9.61
C GLU A 159 1.87 -3.05 -9.40
N ASP A 160 2.60 -3.51 -8.37
CA ASP A 160 2.73 -4.93 -8.06
C ASP A 160 1.40 -5.56 -7.62
N VAL A 161 0.52 -4.80 -6.95
CA VAL A 161 -0.87 -5.23 -6.68
C VAL A 161 -1.58 -5.63 -7.98
N VAL A 162 -1.39 -4.85 -9.04
CA VAL A 162 -2.05 -5.08 -10.34
C VAL A 162 -1.27 -6.07 -11.21
N LYS A 163 0.06 -6.08 -11.16
CA LYS A 163 0.90 -6.98 -11.95
C LYS A 163 0.80 -8.43 -11.47
N GLN A 164 0.81 -8.67 -10.16
CA GLN A 164 0.94 -10.02 -9.59
C GLN A 164 0.21 -10.21 -8.24
N GLY A 165 -0.50 -9.19 -7.75
CA GLY A 165 -1.23 -9.23 -6.47
C GLY A 165 -2.74 -9.37 -6.64
N THR A 166 -3.48 -8.76 -5.72
CA THR A 166 -4.96 -8.88 -5.62
C THR A 166 -5.72 -8.15 -6.73
N GLY A 167 -5.05 -7.29 -7.50
CA GLY A 167 -5.61 -6.43 -8.54
C GLY A 167 -5.39 -6.90 -9.98
N THR A 168 -4.89 -8.12 -10.23
CA THR A 168 -4.50 -8.61 -11.56
C THR A 168 -5.61 -8.53 -12.61
N ALA A 169 -6.87 -8.61 -12.21
CA ALA A 169 -8.02 -8.45 -13.11
C ALA A 169 -8.16 -7.03 -13.70
N CYS A 170 -7.44 -6.04 -13.14
CA CYS A 170 -7.49 -4.64 -13.57
C CYS A 170 -6.31 -4.23 -14.48
N GLN A 171 -5.49 -5.15 -14.95
CA GLN A 171 -4.42 -4.85 -15.91
C GLN A 171 -5.00 -4.30 -17.22
N LEU A 172 -4.33 -3.29 -17.78
CA LEU A 172 -4.59 -2.76 -19.12
C LEU A 172 -3.47 -3.20 -20.07
N ASP A 173 -3.78 -3.41 -21.34
CA ASP A 173 -2.85 -4.02 -22.30
C ASP A 173 -1.61 -3.14 -22.59
N ASN A 174 -1.79 -1.81 -22.68
CA ASN A 174 -0.74 -0.89 -23.12
C ASN A 174 -0.49 0.25 -22.14
N MET A 175 -0.87 0.10 -20.86
CA MET A 175 -0.76 1.16 -19.88
C MET A 175 -0.43 0.59 -18.50
N PRO A 176 0.57 1.10 -17.78
CA PRO A 176 0.81 0.70 -16.41
C PRO A 176 -0.35 1.15 -15.52
N VAL A 177 -0.69 0.31 -14.56
CA VAL A 177 -1.76 0.56 -13.59
C VAL A 177 -1.21 0.37 -12.19
N ALA A 178 -1.40 1.37 -11.36
CA ALA A 178 -1.22 1.28 -9.92
C ALA A 178 -2.61 1.31 -9.25
N GLY A 179 -2.86 0.45 -8.26
CA GLY A 179 -4.16 0.42 -7.62
C GLY A 179 -4.25 -0.53 -6.44
N LYS A 180 -5.39 -0.48 -5.75
CA LYS A 180 -5.63 -1.31 -4.56
C LYS A 180 -7.06 -1.80 -4.53
N THR A 181 -7.22 -3.05 -4.13
CA THR A 181 -8.53 -3.65 -3.81
C THR A 181 -8.92 -3.37 -2.37
N GLY A 182 -10.22 -3.23 -2.12
CA GLY A 182 -10.84 -3.26 -0.79
C GLY A 182 -11.96 -4.27 -0.75
N THR A 183 -12.06 -5.04 0.33
CA THR A 183 -13.12 -6.05 0.51
C THR A 183 -13.41 -6.17 1.99
N THR A 184 -14.66 -5.93 2.40
CA THR A 184 -15.11 -6.22 3.76
C THR A 184 -15.26 -7.72 3.98
N GLU A 185 -15.11 -8.19 5.25
CA GLU A 185 -15.12 -9.63 5.59
C GLU A 185 -16.36 -10.37 5.07
N ALA A 186 -17.52 -9.75 5.13
CA ALA A 186 -18.79 -10.34 4.69
C ALA A 186 -19.08 -10.16 3.19
N TYR A 187 -18.18 -9.51 2.43
CA TYR A 187 -18.41 -9.09 1.04
C TYR A 187 -19.59 -8.11 0.91
N ASN A 188 -19.78 -7.24 1.89
CA ASN A 188 -20.79 -6.18 1.82
C ASN A 188 -20.30 -5.04 0.91
N ASP A 189 -18.99 -4.73 0.97
CA ASP A 189 -18.36 -3.69 0.17
C ASP A 189 -17.18 -4.25 -0.61
N LEU A 190 -17.15 -3.91 -1.88
CA LEU A 190 -16.08 -4.24 -2.79
C LEU A 190 -15.58 -2.98 -3.48
N TRP A 191 -14.28 -2.71 -3.37
CA TRP A 191 -13.62 -1.55 -3.92
C TRP A 191 -12.49 -1.94 -4.86
N PHE A 192 -12.33 -1.17 -5.91
CA PHE A 192 -11.07 -1.04 -6.59
C PHE A 192 -10.83 0.43 -6.92
N VAL A 193 -9.71 0.97 -6.47
CA VAL A 193 -9.25 2.30 -6.83
C VAL A 193 -7.90 2.14 -7.50
N GLY A 194 -7.77 2.70 -8.68
CA GLY A 194 -6.54 2.60 -9.46
C GLY A 194 -6.39 3.74 -10.43
N TYR A 195 -5.18 3.94 -10.88
CA TYR A 195 -4.82 5.02 -11.78
C TYR A 195 -3.73 4.57 -12.76
N THR A 196 -3.64 5.33 -13.82
CA THR A 196 -2.58 5.33 -14.82
C THR A 196 -1.88 6.69 -14.78
N PRO A 197 -0.84 6.93 -15.58
CA PRO A 197 -0.29 8.28 -15.74
C PRO A 197 -1.25 9.33 -16.33
N TYR A 198 -2.48 8.94 -16.69
CA TYR A 198 -3.49 9.82 -17.29
C TYR A 198 -4.71 10.05 -16.40
N TYR A 199 -5.26 9.00 -15.82
CA TYR A 199 -6.55 9.04 -15.15
C TYR A 199 -6.58 8.22 -13.86
N THR A 200 -7.36 8.68 -12.90
CA THR A 200 -7.72 7.94 -11.68
C THR A 200 -9.20 7.57 -11.71
N CYS A 201 -9.51 6.35 -11.32
CA CYS A 201 -10.88 5.84 -11.24
C CYS A 201 -11.07 5.04 -9.97
N ALA A 202 -12.20 5.26 -9.28
CA ALA A 202 -12.63 4.48 -8.14
C ALA A 202 -13.99 3.84 -8.43
N VAL A 203 -14.12 2.55 -8.15
CA VAL A 203 -15.37 1.82 -8.27
C VAL A 203 -15.68 1.14 -6.94
N TRP A 204 -16.87 1.43 -6.44
CA TRP A 204 -17.49 0.76 -5.31
C TRP A 204 -18.65 -0.11 -5.77
N SER A 205 -18.83 -1.24 -5.13
CA SER A 205 -19.98 -2.12 -5.30
C SER A 205 -20.42 -2.58 -3.92
N GLY A 206 -21.66 -2.26 -3.57
CA GLY A 206 -22.24 -2.53 -2.25
C GLY A 206 -23.72 -2.13 -2.22
N TYR A 207 -24.36 -2.36 -1.09
CA TYR A 207 -25.71 -1.88 -0.77
C TYR A 207 -25.65 -0.81 0.32
N ASP A 208 -26.47 0.24 0.22
CA ASP A 208 -26.49 1.33 1.19
C ASP A 208 -26.86 0.88 2.61
N ASN A 209 -27.61 -0.22 2.74
CA ASN A 209 -27.99 -0.83 4.01
C ASN A 209 -27.03 -1.93 4.49
N ASN A 210 -25.80 -1.97 3.97
CA ASN A 210 -24.71 -2.87 4.38
C ASN A 210 -25.09 -4.36 4.27
N GLU A 211 -25.77 -4.75 3.22
CA GLU A 211 -26.11 -6.14 2.92
C GLU A 211 -24.98 -6.85 2.15
N LYS A 212 -24.90 -8.14 2.33
CA LYS A 212 -23.95 -8.98 1.60
C LYS A 212 -24.25 -9.01 0.10
N LEU A 213 -23.22 -8.76 -0.69
CA LEU A 213 -23.30 -8.90 -2.14
C LEU A 213 -23.44 -10.37 -2.56
N PRO A 214 -24.25 -10.67 -3.59
CA PRO A 214 -24.34 -12.01 -4.14
C PRO A 214 -23.02 -12.44 -4.79
N ASP A 215 -22.76 -13.74 -4.80
CA ASP A 215 -21.47 -14.31 -5.27
C ASP A 215 -21.12 -13.90 -6.71
N TYR A 216 -22.08 -13.75 -7.59
CA TYR A 216 -21.85 -13.31 -8.98
C TYR A 216 -21.35 -11.84 -9.06
N ALA A 217 -21.57 -11.02 -8.05
CA ALA A 217 -21.14 -9.61 -8.02
C ALA A 217 -19.69 -9.42 -7.52
N ARG A 218 -19.05 -10.47 -6.96
CA ARG A 218 -17.74 -10.37 -6.30
C ARG A 218 -16.61 -9.79 -7.15
N ASN A 219 -16.71 -9.81 -8.47
CA ASN A 219 -15.71 -9.24 -9.38
C ASN A 219 -16.24 -8.06 -10.21
N PHE A 220 -17.47 -7.64 -9.97
CA PHE A 220 -18.13 -6.60 -10.75
C PHE A 220 -17.35 -5.28 -10.74
N HIS A 221 -16.91 -4.83 -9.58
CA HIS A 221 -16.14 -3.59 -9.39
C HIS A 221 -14.86 -3.58 -10.23
N LYS A 222 -14.08 -4.67 -10.24
CA LYS A 222 -12.86 -4.79 -11.04
C LYS A 222 -13.14 -4.84 -12.55
N ALA A 223 -14.16 -5.60 -12.95
CA ALA A 223 -14.57 -5.70 -14.36
C ALA A 223 -15.08 -4.36 -14.90
N LEU A 224 -15.88 -3.63 -14.10
CA LEU A 224 -16.37 -2.31 -14.46
C LEU A 224 -15.21 -1.31 -14.57
N TRP A 225 -14.32 -1.28 -13.58
CA TRP A 225 -13.15 -0.42 -13.58
C TRP A 225 -12.31 -0.64 -14.84
N LYS A 226 -11.95 -1.90 -15.13
CA LYS A 226 -11.17 -2.26 -16.33
C LYS A 226 -11.87 -1.80 -17.61
N LYS A 227 -13.18 -2.05 -17.73
CA LYS A 227 -13.95 -1.68 -18.92
C LYS A 227 -13.98 -0.16 -19.14
N VAL A 228 -14.18 0.63 -18.06
CA VAL A 228 -14.16 2.09 -18.13
C VAL A 228 -12.77 2.58 -18.53
N MET A 229 -11.73 2.12 -17.82
CA MET A 229 -10.36 2.57 -18.06
C MET A 229 -9.86 2.18 -19.44
N THR A 230 -10.12 0.97 -19.92
CA THR A 230 -9.78 0.57 -21.29
C THR A 230 -10.37 1.55 -22.29
N ARG A 231 -11.66 1.88 -22.15
CA ARG A 231 -12.36 2.75 -23.11
C ARG A 231 -11.85 4.18 -23.12
N ILE A 232 -11.57 4.77 -21.94
CA ILE A 232 -11.08 6.17 -21.87
C ILE A 232 -9.59 6.30 -22.26
N HIS A 233 -8.87 5.17 -22.38
CA HIS A 233 -7.48 5.14 -22.85
C HIS A 233 -7.37 4.83 -24.35
N GLU A 234 -8.47 4.58 -25.06
CA GLU A 234 -8.44 4.34 -26.50
C GLU A 234 -7.79 5.52 -27.23
N GLY A 235 -6.72 5.24 -27.98
CA GLY A 235 -5.97 6.24 -28.75
C GLY A 235 -4.93 7.05 -27.94
N LEU A 236 -4.81 6.84 -26.63
CA LEU A 236 -3.73 7.45 -25.86
C LEU A 236 -2.41 6.68 -26.05
N PRO A 237 -1.27 7.39 -26.19
CA PRO A 237 0.03 6.75 -26.24
C PRO A 237 0.36 6.09 -24.89
N SER A 238 1.14 5.02 -24.92
CA SER A 238 1.68 4.42 -23.70
C SER A 238 2.54 5.45 -22.94
N LYS A 239 2.39 5.50 -21.64
CA LYS A 239 3.14 6.39 -20.75
C LYS A 239 3.46 5.65 -19.46
N GLU A 240 4.72 5.74 -19.02
CA GLU A 240 5.17 5.18 -17.74
C GLU A 240 4.98 6.18 -16.60
N PHE A 241 4.95 5.69 -15.36
CA PHE A 241 5.02 6.54 -14.18
C PHE A 241 6.43 7.15 -14.08
N GLU A 242 6.52 8.45 -13.90
CA GLU A 242 7.79 9.17 -13.84
C GLU A 242 8.47 8.94 -12.48
N LYS A 243 9.72 8.41 -12.54
CA LYS A 243 10.53 8.19 -11.34
C LYS A 243 11.24 9.50 -10.97
N PRO A 244 11.01 10.04 -9.74
CA PRO A 244 11.72 11.22 -9.27
C PRO A 244 13.24 11.01 -9.20
N ALA A 245 14.01 12.10 -9.43
CA ALA A 245 15.47 12.04 -9.33
C ALA A 245 15.98 11.69 -7.92
N SER A 246 15.16 11.95 -6.87
CA SER A 246 15.46 11.60 -5.48
C SER A 246 15.23 10.13 -5.17
N VAL A 247 14.78 9.30 -6.12
CA VAL A 247 14.52 7.87 -5.91
C VAL A 247 15.52 7.03 -6.68
N GLU A 248 16.15 6.11 -5.98
CA GLU A 248 17.11 5.16 -6.55
C GLU A 248 16.78 3.72 -6.16
N LYS A 249 17.34 2.78 -6.93
CA LYS A 249 17.28 1.35 -6.62
C LYS A 249 18.51 0.93 -5.83
N LEU A 250 18.28 0.11 -4.82
CA LEU A 250 19.35 -0.48 -4.02
C LEU A 250 19.03 -1.95 -3.74
N SER A 251 20.06 -2.79 -3.79
CA SER A 251 19.96 -4.19 -3.35
C SER A 251 20.05 -4.26 -1.83
N VAL A 252 19.09 -4.95 -1.21
CA VAL A 252 19.02 -5.13 0.24
C VAL A 252 18.72 -6.58 0.60
N CYS A 253 19.01 -6.96 1.83
CA CYS A 253 18.59 -8.24 2.38
C CYS A 253 17.05 -8.24 2.50
N GLU A 254 16.39 -9.28 2.00
CA GLU A 254 14.94 -9.40 2.00
C GLU A 254 14.37 -9.50 3.42
N GLU A 255 15.10 -10.11 4.34
CA GLU A 255 14.62 -10.36 5.70
C GLU A 255 14.83 -9.18 6.64
N THR A 256 15.88 -8.35 6.40
CA THR A 256 16.19 -7.23 7.31
C THR A 256 15.96 -5.85 6.69
N GLY A 257 15.89 -5.76 5.36
CA GLY A 257 15.85 -4.49 4.62
C GLY A 257 17.17 -3.69 4.67
N LEU A 258 18.24 -4.27 5.22
CA LEU A 258 19.58 -3.67 5.36
C LEU A 258 20.47 -4.01 4.16
N LEU A 259 21.66 -3.39 4.07
CA LEU A 259 22.64 -3.72 3.03
C LEU A 259 23.02 -5.21 3.10
N PRO A 260 23.06 -5.93 1.97
CA PRO A 260 23.26 -7.38 2.00
C PRO A 260 24.72 -7.74 2.29
N ARG A 261 24.91 -8.89 2.95
CA ARG A 261 26.19 -9.59 3.08
C ARG A 261 26.15 -10.90 2.31
N ALA A 262 27.30 -11.58 2.25
CA ALA A 262 27.35 -12.93 1.69
C ALA A 262 26.39 -13.86 2.44
N GLY A 263 25.52 -14.59 1.69
CA GLY A 263 24.51 -15.48 2.26
C GLY A 263 23.12 -14.84 2.46
N CYS A 264 22.97 -13.52 2.31
CA CYS A 264 21.64 -12.89 2.37
C CYS A 264 20.77 -13.30 1.18
N PRO A 265 19.47 -13.55 1.39
CA PRO A 265 18.48 -13.44 0.33
C PRO A 265 18.41 -11.96 -0.10
N VAL A 266 18.58 -11.68 -1.39
CA VAL A 266 18.71 -10.30 -1.89
C VAL A 266 17.55 -9.94 -2.76
N ILE A 267 16.92 -8.80 -2.45
CA ILE A 267 15.93 -8.12 -3.30
C ILE A 267 16.45 -6.76 -3.74
N THR A 268 15.92 -6.25 -4.84
CA THR A 268 16.16 -4.87 -5.29
C THR A 268 14.93 -4.03 -5.03
N GLU A 269 15.10 -2.93 -4.27
CA GLU A 269 14.00 -2.07 -3.86
C GLU A 269 14.29 -0.60 -4.21
N TYR A 270 13.23 0.19 -4.37
CA TYR A 270 13.30 1.64 -4.52
C TYR A 270 13.36 2.34 -3.17
N PHE A 271 14.22 3.36 -3.08
CA PHE A 271 14.38 4.21 -1.89
C PHE A 271 14.39 5.68 -2.28
N ASP A 272 13.80 6.53 -1.44
CA ASP A 272 14.22 7.92 -1.39
C ASP A 272 15.68 7.96 -0.90
N VAL A 273 16.54 8.69 -1.59
CA VAL A 273 17.99 8.75 -1.30
C VAL A 273 18.27 9.01 0.19
N GLY A 274 17.43 9.85 0.84
CA GLY A 274 17.57 10.15 2.26
C GLY A 274 17.12 9.03 3.21
N THR A 275 16.60 7.90 2.69
CA THR A 275 16.08 6.77 3.49
C THR A 275 16.76 5.44 3.16
N MET A 276 17.83 5.46 2.38
CA MET A 276 18.63 4.27 2.07
C MET A 276 19.25 3.71 3.34
N PRO A 277 19.26 2.37 3.52
CA PRO A 277 19.98 1.76 4.62
C PRO A 277 21.49 2.02 4.50
N THR A 278 22.13 2.29 5.63
CA THR A 278 23.60 2.47 5.75
C THR A 278 24.23 1.33 6.52
N GLU A 279 23.44 0.52 7.20
CA GLU A 279 23.88 -0.61 8.00
C GLU A 279 23.81 -1.91 7.18
N TYR A 280 24.71 -2.83 7.45
CA TYR A 280 24.72 -4.15 6.84
C TYR A 280 23.88 -5.13 7.65
N CYS A 281 23.30 -6.12 6.96
CA CYS A 281 22.60 -7.23 7.59
C CYS A 281 23.51 -7.93 8.61
N ASP A 282 22.97 -8.22 9.79
CA ASP A 282 23.63 -8.88 10.91
C ASP A 282 23.13 -10.30 11.16
N GLN A 283 22.14 -10.76 10.37
CA GLN A 283 21.52 -12.08 10.54
C GLN A 283 22.14 -13.17 9.67
N HIS A 284 22.80 -12.81 8.58
CA HIS A 284 23.37 -13.76 7.62
C HIS A 284 24.89 -13.63 7.59
N PHE A 285 25.56 -14.15 8.63
CA PHE A 285 27.01 -14.29 8.65
C PHE A 285 27.38 -15.73 8.39
N TYR A 286 28.15 -15.97 7.35
CA TYR A 286 29.10 -17.08 7.38
C TYR A 286 30.35 -16.53 8.05
N ASP A 287 30.59 -16.89 9.31
CA ASP A 287 31.89 -16.69 9.95
C ASP A 287 32.88 -17.54 9.17
N SER A 288 33.81 -16.88 8.49
CA SER A 288 34.85 -17.55 7.72
C SER A 288 35.88 -18.30 8.61
N ASP A 289 35.64 -18.26 9.92
CA ASP A 289 36.54 -18.87 10.91
C ASP A 289 36.16 -20.32 11.29
N ASP A 290 35.08 -20.86 10.72
CA ASP A 290 34.68 -22.28 10.94
C ASP A 290 35.33 -23.28 9.94
N TYR A 291 36.37 -22.87 9.25
CA TYR A 291 37.28 -23.85 8.63
C TYR A 291 38.26 -24.37 9.69
N ASP A 292 37.75 -25.26 10.53
CA ASP A 292 38.63 -26.11 11.36
C ASP A 292 39.42 -27.03 10.44
N TYR A 293 40.67 -26.64 10.24
CA TYR A 293 41.69 -27.45 9.56
C TYR A 293 42.00 -28.67 10.47
N ASN A 294 41.18 -29.69 10.46
CA ASN A 294 41.61 -30.99 10.91
C ASN A 294 42.59 -31.59 9.87
N TYR A 295 43.82 -31.17 10.00
CA TYR A 295 44.91 -31.90 9.41
C TYR A 295 45.17 -33.12 10.30
N ASP A 296 44.57 -34.26 9.94
CA ASP A 296 45.00 -35.56 10.45
C ASP A 296 46.40 -35.84 9.93
N THR A 297 47.41 -35.51 10.76
CA THR A 297 48.77 -36.04 10.63
C THR A 297 48.78 -37.44 11.20
N ASP A 298 48.38 -38.41 10.39
CA ASP A 298 48.69 -39.82 10.69
C ASP A 298 49.94 -40.23 9.88
N SER A 299 51.09 -39.94 10.47
CA SER A 299 52.38 -40.51 10.09
C SER A 299 52.70 -41.70 11.00
N SER A 300 52.22 -42.85 10.63
CA SER A 300 52.79 -44.10 11.19
C SER A 300 53.82 -44.66 10.22
N ASP A 301 55.04 -44.31 10.53
CA ASP A 301 56.24 -45.00 10.15
C ASP A 301 56.26 -46.39 10.76
N GLN A 302 56.26 -47.44 9.96
CA GLN A 302 56.68 -48.78 10.39
C GLN A 302 57.63 -49.39 9.34
N THR A 303 58.89 -49.16 9.60
CA THR A 303 59.91 -50.03 9.17
C THR A 303 59.75 -51.40 9.83
N ASP A 304 59.71 -52.46 9.04
CA ASP A 304 60.21 -53.77 9.48
C ASP A 304 60.95 -54.45 8.37
N ASN A 305 62.22 -54.77 8.76
CA ASN A 305 63.11 -55.68 8.11
C ASN A 305 62.55 -57.11 8.25
N ASP A 306 62.81 -57.96 7.30
CA ASP A 306 63.57 -59.18 7.36
C ASP A 306 63.15 -60.22 6.28
N HIS A 307 64.20 -60.69 5.61
CA HIS A 307 64.45 -61.92 4.79
C HIS A 307 63.93 -61.93 3.37
#